data_3b233746850b1135ddf545f80528e2f6
#
_entry.id   3b233746850b1135ddf545f80528e2f6
#
_cell.length_a   1.000
_cell.length_b   1.000
_cell.length_c   1.000
_cell.angle_alpha   90.00
_cell.angle_beta   90.00
_cell.angle_gamma   90.00
#
_symmetry.space_group_name_H-M   'P 1'
#
loop_
_entity.id
_entity.type
_entity.pdbx_description
1 polymer ?
#
loop_
_entity_poly.entity_id
_entity_poly.type
_entity_poly.pdbx_seq_one_letter_code
_entity_poly.pdbx_strand_id
1 'polypeptide(L)'
;MWTEITRRKYEREGQRYASDVTDAEWALIEPHMPAAKPLGRPREIGLRAVLDAILYIARTGCQWRMLPKDVPPFTTVQGYFYDWRDNGLFEKINFELLLQAREAAGREPSPSAGVIDSQSVKTTESGGPRGYDAAKKIKGRKRHIVTDTCGLLVGAEVHPADGLASRPAASRACSSNAKLIFSNKPSSRQS
;
A
#
# COMPACT_ATOMS: atom_id res chain seq x y z
N MET A 1 -10.63 19.55 -13.97
CA MET A 1 -10.51 20.84 -13.23
C MET A 1 -11.09 20.61 -11.83
N TRP A 2 -10.40 21.01 -10.75
CA TRP A 2 -10.90 20.91 -9.38
C TRP A 2 -11.99 21.97 -9.17
N THR A 3 -13.20 21.53 -8.82
CA THR A 3 -14.32 22.43 -8.48
C THR A 3 -14.33 22.67 -6.95
N GLU A 4 -15.01 23.71 -6.47
CA GLU A 4 -15.20 23.98 -5.05
C GLU A 4 -15.79 22.75 -4.29
N ILE A 5 -16.73 22.05 -4.94
CA ILE A 5 -17.36 20.85 -4.36
C ILE A 5 -16.34 19.72 -4.18
N THR A 6 -15.50 19.48 -5.19
CA THR A 6 -14.46 18.44 -5.11
C THR A 6 -13.33 18.84 -4.17
N ARG A 7 -13.00 20.13 -4.09
CA ARG A 7 -11.98 20.65 -3.17
C ARG A 7 -12.40 20.39 -1.72
N ARG A 8 -13.60 20.79 -1.29
CA ARG A 8 -14.13 20.52 0.05
C ARG A 8 -14.16 19.02 0.40
N LYS A 9 -14.54 18.16 -0.53
CA LYS A 9 -14.58 16.71 -0.30
C LYS A 9 -13.21 16.11 0.02
N TYR A 10 -12.12 16.69 -0.49
CA TYR A 10 -10.75 16.21 -0.32
C TYR A 10 -9.88 17.12 0.55
N GLU A 11 -10.47 18.19 1.08
CA GLU A 11 -9.80 19.07 2.02
C GLU A 11 -9.67 18.36 3.38
N ARG A 12 -8.43 18.26 3.85
CA ARG A 12 -8.11 17.66 5.14
C ARG A 12 -7.76 18.79 6.09
N GLU A 13 -8.80 19.38 6.70
CA GLU A 13 -8.63 20.48 7.66
C GLU A 13 -7.88 20.02 8.92
N GLY A 14 -7.02 20.88 9.44
CA GLY A 14 -6.28 20.64 10.68
C GLY A 14 -5.07 19.73 10.57
N GLN A 15 -4.74 19.22 9.39
CA GLN A 15 -3.57 18.38 9.17
C GLN A 15 -2.40 19.19 8.63
N ARG A 16 -1.19 18.85 9.10
CA ARG A 16 0.05 19.48 8.67
C ARG A 16 0.33 19.22 7.18
N TYR A 17 0.12 17.98 6.73
CA TYR A 17 0.24 17.56 5.34
C TYR A 17 -1.01 16.82 4.88
N ALA A 18 -1.33 16.92 3.60
CA ALA A 18 -2.47 16.21 3.00
C ALA A 18 -2.33 14.68 3.01
N SER A 19 -1.16 14.16 3.39
CA SER A 19 -0.87 12.75 3.58
C SER A 19 -1.05 12.26 5.01
N ASP A 20 -1.18 13.18 5.99
CA ASP A 20 -1.28 12.81 7.40
C ASP A 20 -2.62 12.11 7.67
N VAL A 21 -2.64 11.13 8.56
CA VAL A 21 -3.87 10.44 8.95
C VAL A 21 -4.73 11.33 9.84
N THR A 22 -6.03 11.33 9.62
CA THR A 22 -7.01 11.99 10.49
C THR A 22 -7.10 11.24 11.83
N ASP A 23 -7.70 11.86 12.84
CA ASP A 23 -7.90 11.19 14.13
C ASP A 23 -8.80 9.95 13.99
N ALA A 24 -9.80 10.02 13.12
CA ALA A 24 -10.66 8.88 12.83
C ALA A 24 -9.91 7.73 12.12
N GLU A 25 -9.06 8.05 11.13
CA GLU A 25 -8.21 7.07 10.47
C GLU A 25 -7.18 6.47 11.46
N TRP A 26 -6.59 7.30 12.32
CA TRP A 26 -5.66 6.82 13.34
C TRP A 26 -6.33 5.87 14.34
N ALA A 27 -7.53 6.18 14.82
CA ALA A 27 -8.28 5.33 15.73
C ALA A 27 -8.54 3.91 15.17
N LEU A 28 -8.65 3.77 13.84
CA LEU A 28 -8.77 2.46 13.18
C LEU A 28 -7.43 1.72 13.08
N ILE A 29 -6.31 2.45 12.97
CA ILE A 29 -4.98 1.87 12.74
C ILE A 29 -4.27 1.58 14.07
N GLU A 30 -4.45 2.43 15.07
CA GLU A 30 -3.75 2.36 16.36
C GLU A 30 -3.80 1.00 17.05
N PRO A 31 -4.95 0.27 17.09
CA PRO A 31 -5.02 -1.05 17.73
C PRO A 31 -4.11 -2.10 17.09
N HIS A 32 -3.71 -1.91 15.84
CA HIS A 32 -2.84 -2.83 15.11
C HIS A 32 -1.36 -2.50 15.25
N MET A 33 -1.04 -1.32 15.81
CA MET A 33 0.33 -0.89 15.99
C MET A 33 1.07 -1.72 17.04
N PRO A 34 2.39 -1.93 16.86
CA PRO A 34 3.16 -2.71 17.81
C PRO A 34 3.24 -2.01 19.17
N ALA A 35 2.99 -2.77 20.23
CA ALA A 35 3.11 -2.31 21.60
C ALA A 35 4.54 -1.82 21.92
N ALA A 36 4.69 -1.02 22.95
CA ALA A 36 6.02 -0.64 23.46
C ALA A 36 6.79 -1.88 23.91
N LYS A 37 8.08 -1.95 23.59
CA LYS A 37 8.93 -3.05 24.05
C LYS A 37 9.08 -2.96 25.58
N PRO A 38 8.95 -4.08 26.30
CA PRO A 38 9.04 -4.07 27.77
C PRO A 38 10.46 -3.79 28.29
N LEU A 39 11.47 -4.01 27.45
CA LEU A 39 12.89 -3.84 27.76
C LEU A 39 13.55 -2.91 26.74
N GLY A 40 14.51 -2.12 27.20
CA GLY A 40 15.28 -1.19 26.40
C GLY A 40 14.87 0.27 26.58
N ARG A 41 15.42 1.16 25.75
CA ARG A 41 15.10 2.59 25.81
C ARG A 41 13.62 2.81 25.46
N PRO A 42 12.86 3.54 26.28
CA PRO A 42 11.48 3.89 25.98
C PRO A 42 11.34 4.59 24.63
N ARG A 43 10.22 4.37 23.96
CA ARG A 43 9.91 5.05 22.71
C ARG A 43 9.58 6.52 23.00
N GLU A 44 10.34 7.42 22.42
CA GLU A 44 10.10 8.87 22.53
C GLU A 44 9.25 9.40 21.38
N ILE A 45 9.24 8.71 20.23
CA ILE A 45 8.55 9.13 19.01
C ILE A 45 7.21 8.40 18.89
N GLY A 46 6.14 9.15 18.70
CA GLY A 46 4.81 8.61 18.46
C GLY A 46 4.72 7.87 17.13
N LEU A 47 4.08 6.69 17.13
CA LEU A 47 3.97 5.86 15.92
C LEU A 47 3.11 6.54 14.84
N ARG A 48 2.14 7.38 15.22
CA ARG A 48 1.37 8.19 14.28
C ARG A 48 2.28 9.11 13.47
N ALA A 49 3.19 9.83 14.13
CA ALA A 49 4.13 10.72 13.43
C ALA A 49 5.07 9.96 12.48
N VAL A 50 5.44 8.71 12.83
CA VAL A 50 6.21 7.83 11.93
C VAL A 50 5.37 7.41 10.73
N LEU A 51 4.12 7.02 10.95
CA LEU A 51 3.20 6.63 9.88
C LEU A 51 2.94 7.80 8.92
N ASP A 52 2.68 9.00 9.45
CA ASP A 52 2.47 10.23 8.66
C ASP A 52 3.68 10.52 7.76
N ALA A 53 4.89 10.37 8.29
CA ALA A 53 6.12 10.54 7.52
C ALA A 53 6.28 9.48 6.41
N ILE A 54 5.88 8.22 6.67
CA ILE A 54 5.89 7.16 5.65
C ILE A 54 4.86 7.46 4.55
N LEU A 55 3.64 7.89 4.92
CA LEU A 55 2.60 8.27 3.98
C LEU A 55 2.99 9.51 3.17
N TYR A 56 3.71 10.44 3.77
CA TYR A 56 4.28 11.59 3.07
C TYR A 56 5.22 11.14 1.94
N ILE A 57 6.16 10.21 2.23
CA ILE A 57 7.05 9.65 1.20
C ILE A 57 6.25 8.91 0.13
N ALA A 58 5.28 8.08 0.53
CA ALA A 58 4.47 7.31 -0.41
C ALA A 58 3.69 8.23 -1.38
N ARG A 59 3.23 9.38 -0.90
CA ARG A 59 2.46 10.35 -1.69
C ARG A 59 3.33 11.24 -2.56
N THR A 60 4.48 11.71 -2.04
CA THR A 60 5.35 12.67 -2.73
C THR A 60 6.42 12.00 -3.59
N GLY A 61 6.79 10.76 -3.28
CA GLY A 61 7.92 10.07 -3.91
C GLY A 61 9.29 10.67 -3.55
N CYS A 62 9.37 11.51 -2.51
CA CYS A 62 10.63 12.13 -2.14
C CYS A 62 11.65 11.11 -1.61
N GLN A 63 12.92 11.46 -1.66
CA GLN A 63 13.97 10.65 -1.04
C GLN A 63 13.89 10.73 0.49
N TRP A 64 14.32 9.69 1.20
CA TRP A 64 14.33 9.65 2.67
C TRP A 64 14.97 10.89 3.31
N ARG A 65 16.08 11.35 2.76
CA ARG A 65 16.80 12.52 3.26
C ARG A 65 16.10 13.85 2.97
N MET A 66 15.07 13.85 2.14
CA MET A 66 14.27 15.03 1.77
C MET A 66 13.00 15.14 2.61
N LEU A 67 12.84 14.30 3.64
CA LEU A 67 11.75 14.45 4.60
C LEU A 67 11.82 15.84 5.27
N PRO A 68 10.68 16.50 5.47
CA PRO A 68 10.60 17.78 6.18
C PRO A 68 11.18 17.68 7.60
N LYS A 69 11.66 18.80 8.13
CA LYS A 69 12.29 18.86 9.46
C LYS A 69 11.31 18.73 10.62
N ASP A 70 10.03 18.91 10.36
CA ASP A 70 8.94 18.85 11.32
C ASP A 70 8.35 17.44 11.50
N VAL A 71 8.88 16.44 10.76
CA VAL A 71 8.61 15.02 10.99
C VAL A 71 9.80 14.36 11.68
N PRO A 72 9.63 13.14 12.23
CA PRO A 72 10.74 12.43 12.87
C PRO A 72 11.95 12.25 11.93
N PRO A 73 13.17 12.13 12.48
CA PRO A 73 14.39 11.94 11.69
C PRO A 73 14.25 10.80 10.68
N PHE A 74 14.70 11.03 9.44
CA PHE A 74 14.52 10.07 8.34
C PHE A 74 15.09 8.69 8.66
N THR A 75 16.20 8.60 9.39
CA THR A 75 16.80 7.32 9.81
C THR A 75 15.87 6.51 10.70
N THR A 76 15.15 7.19 11.61
CA THR A 76 14.16 6.56 12.48
C THR A 76 12.96 6.10 11.67
N VAL A 77 12.39 6.96 10.80
CA VAL A 77 11.25 6.63 9.93
C VAL A 77 11.59 5.44 9.02
N GLN A 78 12.78 5.45 8.43
CA GLN A 78 13.26 4.38 7.57
C GLN A 78 13.42 3.05 8.32
N GLY A 79 13.94 3.09 9.55
CA GLY A 79 14.04 1.90 10.40
C GLY A 79 12.67 1.29 10.68
N TYR A 80 11.68 2.10 11.10
CA TYR A 80 10.31 1.62 11.31
C TYR A 80 9.67 1.12 10.01
N PHE A 81 9.89 1.78 8.88
CA PHE A 81 9.36 1.33 7.59
C PHE A 81 9.84 -0.08 7.24
N TYR A 82 11.14 -0.35 7.38
CA TYR A 82 11.68 -1.68 7.09
C TYR A 82 11.19 -2.72 8.09
N ASP A 83 11.16 -2.39 9.38
CA ASP A 83 10.65 -3.29 10.43
C ASP A 83 9.17 -3.64 10.19
N TRP A 84 8.32 -2.66 9.91
CA TRP A 84 6.90 -2.87 9.63
C TRP A 84 6.63 -3.63 8.33
N ARG A 85 7.43 -3.38 7.30
CA ARG A 85 7.38 -4.13 6.04
C ARG A 85 7.75 -5.60 6.26
N ASP A 86 8.87 -5.85 6.95
CA ASP A 86 9.42 -7.19 7.10
C ASP A 86 8.59 -8.04 8.09
N ASN A 87 7.91 -7.39 9.04
CA ASN A 87 6.96 -8.03 9.96
C ASN A 87 5.54 -8.17 9.42
N GLY A 88 5.25 -7.71 8.20
CA GLY A 88 3.92 -7.83 7.58
C GLY A 88 2.85 -6.93 8.21
N LEU A 89 3.24 -5.86 8.91
CA LEU A 89 2.29 -4.96 9.56
C LEU A 89 1.41 -4.23 8.55
N PHE A 90 1.97 -3.79 7.41
CA PHE A 90 1.21 -3.09 6.38
C PHE A 90 0.14 -3.98 5.77
N GLU A 91 0.46 -5.25 5.52
CA GLU A 91 -0.49 -6.24 5.01
C GLU A 91 -1.61 -6.51 6.01
N LYS A 92 -1.27 -6.62 7.30
CA LYS A 92 -2.24 -6.79 8.38
C LYS A 92 -3.20 -5.61 8.46
N ILE A 93 -2.67 -4.38 8.51
CA ILE A 93 -3.49 -3.16 8.56
C ILE A 93 -4.39 -3.07 7.32
N ASN A 94 -3.83 -3.29 6.12
CA ASN A 94 -4.61 -3.26 4.88
C ASN A 94 -5.77 -4.27 4.92
N PHE A 95 -5.52 -5.49 5.40
CA PHE A 95 -6.55 -6.53 5.50
C PHE A 95 -7.68 -6.12 6.45
N GLU A 96 -7.35 -5.61 7.64
CA GLU A 96 -8.36 -5.18 8.61
C GLU A 96 -9.18 -3.98 8.11
N LEU A 97 -8.53 -3.00 7.48
CA LEU A 97 -9.21 -1.87 6.86
C LEU A 97 -10.11 -2.31 5.69
N LEU A 98 -9.69 -3.32 4.93
CA LEU A 98 -10.49 -3.91 3.87
C LEU A 98 -11.79 -4.50 4.44
N LEU A 99 -11.71 -5.30 5.51
CA LEU A 99 -12.89 -5.90 6.15
C LEU A 99 -13.86 -4.82 6.61
N GLN A 100 -13.38 -3.83 7.35
CA GLN A 100 -14.18 -2.73 7.87
C GLN A 100 -14.83 -1.88 6.75
N ALA A 101 -14.08 -1.57 5.70
CA ALA A 101 -14.60 -0.82 4.56
C ALA A 101 -15.70 -1.57 3.82
N ARG A 102 -15.62 -2.89 3.73
CA ARG A 102 -16.65 -3.73 3.12
C ARG A 102 -17.89 -3.80 4.00
N GLU A 103 -17.74 -3.99 5.30
CA GLU A 103 -18.86 -3.97 6.27
C GLU A 103 -19.58 -2.62 6.24
N ALA A 104 -18.84 -1.51 6.24
CA ALA A 104 -19.41 -0.17 6.13
C ALA A 104 -20.18 0.05 4.81
N ALA A 105 -19.80 -0.68 3.74
CA ALA A 105 -20.52 -0.70 2.47
C ALA A 105 -21.69 -1.72 2.43
N GLY A 106 -22.04 -2.35 3.56
CA GLY A 106 -23.11 -3.36 3.67
C GLY A 106 -22.78 -4.67 2.95
N ARG A 107 -21.51 -5.02 2.82
CA ARG A 107 -21.05 -6.24 2.15
C ARG A 107 -20.44 -7.23 3.13
N GLU A 108 -20.38 -8.49 2.72
CA GLU A 108 -19.64 -9.50 3.46
C GLU A 108 -18.17 -9.06 3.66
N PRO A 109 -17.62 -9.18 4.87
CA PRO A 109 -16.25 -8.74 5.18
C PRO A 109 -15.21 -9.38 4.24
N SER A 110 -15.32 -10.69 4.03
CA SER A 110 -14.40 -11.42 3.15
C SER A 110 -14.82 -11.28 1.68
N PRO A 111 -13.94 -10.82 0.77
CA PRO A 111 -14.26 -10.75 -0.64
C PRO A 111 -14.41 -12.14 -1.25
N SER A 112 -15.55 -12.42 -1.88
CA SER A 112 -15.82 -13.69 -2.59
C SER A 112 -15.29 -13.70 -4.02
N ALA A 113 -14.95 -12.55 -4.59
CA ALA A 113 -14.39 -12.37 -5.92
C ALA A 113 -13.39 -11.22 -5.96
N GLY A 114 -12.39 -11.33 -6.82
CA GLY A 114 -11.39 -10.30 -7.01
C GLY A 114 -10.95 -10.17 -8.46
N VAL A 115 -10.43 -8.99 -8.80
CA VAL A 115 -9.87 -8.67 -10.12
C VAL A 115 -8.37 -8.58 -9.98
N ILE A 116 -7.62 -9.28 -10.84
CA ILE A 116 -6.16 -9.22 -10.90
C ILE A 116 -5.74 -8.37 -12.08
N ASP A 117 -4.96 -7.33 -11.82
CA ASP A 117 -4.24 -6.58 -12.85
C ASP A 117 -2.75 -6.90 -12.79
N SER A 118 -2.13 -7.02 -13.97
CA SER A 118 -0.71 -7.33 -14.13
C SER A 118 -0.03 -6.26 -14.98
N GLN A 119 0.87 -5.51 -14.37
CA GLN A 119 1.68 -4.51 -15.04
C GLN A 119 3.15 -4.88 -15.07
N SER A 120 3.79 -4.74 -16.25
CA SER A 120 5.25 -4.83 -16.38
C SER A 120 5.83 -3.42 -16.45
N VAL A 121 6.80 -3.11 -15.58
CA VAL A 121 7.39 -1.78 -15.43
C VAL A 121 8.90 -1.90 -15.62
N LYS A 122 9.49 -1.02 -16.46
CA LYS A 122 10.94 -0.93 -16.58
C LYS A 122 11.56 -0.58 -15.23
N THR A 123 12.63 -1.26 -14.89
CA THR A 123 13.43 -0.88 -13.72
C THR A 123 14.37 0.25 -14.06
N THR A 124 14.61 1.13 -13.09
CA THR A 124 15.68 2.11 -13.13
C THR A 124 17.05 1.44 -12.93
N GLU A 125 18.13 2.20 -13.03
CA GLU A 125 19.52 1.70 -12.83
C GLU A 125 19.81 1.30 -11.37
N SER A 126 18.95 1.64 -10.43
CA SER A 126 19.14 1.43 -8.99
C SER A 126 19.21 -0.03 -8.52
N GLY A 127 19.29 -0.98 -9.44
CA GLY A 127 19.53 -2.40 -9.14
C GLY A 127 18.29 -3.16 -8.67
N GLY A 128 18.53 -4.35 -8.13
CA GLY A 128 17.52 -5.30 -7.66
C GLY A 128 17.07 -6.30 -8.72
N PRO A 129 16.26 -7.30 -8.32
CA PRO A 129 15.83 -8.36 -9.22
C PRO A 129 15.02 -7.81 -10.39
N ARG A 130 15.36 -8.26 -11.60
CA ARG A 130 14.71 -7.87 -12.85
C ARG A 130 14.70 -9.03 -13.81
N GLY A 131 13.66 -9.15 -14.62
CA GLY A 131 13.51 -10.18 -15.65
C GLY A 131 13.02 -9.54 -16.96
N TYR A 132 12.79 -10.37 -17.98
CA TYR A 132 12.31 -9.93 -19.29
C TYR A 132 10.91 -10.47 -19.56
N ASP A 133 9.94 -9.57 -19.72
CA ASP A 133 8.57 -9.90 -20.17
C ASP A 133 8.58 -9.99 -21.70
N ALA A 134 8.61 -11.21 -22.24
CA ALA A 134 8.65 -11.45 -23.67
C ALA A 134 7.40 -10.95 -24.41
N ALA A 135 6.23 -10.99 -23.77
CA ALA A 135 4.97 -10.57 -24.36
C ALA A 135 4.90 -9.06 -24.52
N LYS A 136 5.39 -8.30 -23.52
CA LYS A 136 5.39 -6.84 -23.52
C LYS A 136 6.73 -6.25 -24.00
N LYS A 137 7.75 -7.10 -24.24
CA LYS A 137 9.11 -6.71 -24.62
C LYS A 137 9.74 -5.70 -23.63
N ILE A 138 9.49 -5.89 -22.34
CA ILE A 138 9.95 -5.01 -21.26
C ILE A 138 10.91 -5.77 -20.36
N LYS A 139 12.11 -5.21 -20.13
CA LYS A 139 13.03 -5.67 -19.09
C LYS A 139 12.76 -4.90 -17.79
N GLY A 140 12.33 -5.63 -16.75
CA GLY A 140 11.96 -4.95 -15.53
C GLY A 140 11.33 -5.85 -14.48
N ARG A 141 10.34 -5.33 -13.80
CA ARG A 141 9.55 -6.02 -12.78
C ARG A 141 8.09 -6.10 -13.19
N LYS A 142 7.43 -7.17 -12.79
CA LYS A 142 5.99 -7.35 -12.94
C LYS A 142 5.33 -7.08 -11.60
N ARG A 143 4.28 -6.26 -11.61
CA ARG A 143 3.41 -6.00 -10.45
C ARG A 143 2.08 -6.70 -10.68
N HIS A 144 1.64 -7.47 -9.72
CA HIS A 144 0.28 -7.97 -9.65
C HIS A 144 -0.45 -7.24 -8.55
N ILE A 145 -1.61 -6.70 -8.87
CA ILE A 145 -2.50 -6.04 -7.91
C ILE A 145 -3.80 -6.82 -7.94
N VAL A 146 -4.26 -7.21 -6.77
CA VAL A 146 -5.56 -7.86 -6.59
C VAL A 146 -6.48 -6.90 -5.88
N THR A 147 -7.59 -6.57 -6.50
CA THR A 147 -8.65 -5.75 -5.91
C THR A 147 -9.93 -6.57 -5.81
N ASP A 148 -10.80 -6.20 -4.87
CA ASP A 148 -12.14 -6.74 -4.82
C ASP A 148 -13.05 -6.08 -5.88
N THR A 149 -14.32 -6.46 -5.90
CA THR A 149 -15.32 -5.89 -6.81
C THR A 149 -15.68 -4.42 -6.51
N CYS A 150 -15.27 -3.90 -5.35
CA CYS A 150 -15.40 -2.50 -4.97
C CYS A 150 -14.16 -1.67 -5.33
N GLY A 151 -13.11 -2.30 -5.84
CA GLY A 151 -11.83 -1.66 -6.12
C GLY A 151 -10.91 -1.53 -4.90
N LEU A 152 -11.26 -2.15 -3.76
CA LEU A 152 -10.42 -2.15 -2.57
C LEU A 152 -9.23 -3.11 -2.75
N LEU A 153 -8.05 -2.71 -2.29
CA LEU A 153 -6.82 -3.51 -2.42
C LEU A 153 -6.89 -4.73 -1.50
N VAL A 154 -6.89 -5.93 -2.10
CA VAL A 154 -6.79 -7.20 -1.38
C VAL A 154 -5.32 -7.59 -1.18
N GLY A 155 -4.48 -7.36 -2.17
CA GLY A 155 -3.06 -7.65 -2.10
C GLY A 155 -2.29 -7.18 -3.31
N ALA A 156 -0.97 -7.10 -3.16
CA ALA A 156 -0.06 -6.75 -4.23
C ALA A 156 1.22 -7.59 -4.15
N GLU A 157 1.76 -7.96 -5.30
CA GLU A 157 3.03 -8.69 -5.40
C GLU A 157 3.91 -8.09 -6.49
N VAL A 158 5.20 -8.03 -6.23
CA VAL A 158 6.20 -7.54 -7.20
C VAL A 158 7.30 -8.58 -7.34
N HIS A 159 7.54 -9.03 -8.56
CA HIS A 159 8.59 -10.00 -8.87
C HIS A 159 9.31 -9.65 -10.18
N PRO A 160 10.43 -10.32 -10.53
CA PRO A 160 11.07 -10.18 -11.84
C PRO A 160 10.09 -10.45 -12.98
N ALA A 161 10.23 -9.73 -14.10
CA ALA A 161 9.23 -9.76 -15.18
C ALA A 161 9.20 -11.09 -15.97
N ASP A 162 10.23 -11.93 -15.84
CA ASP A 162 10.32 -13.28 -16.41
C ASP A 162 9.63 -14.35 -15.55
N GLY A 163 9.29 -14.05 -14.31
CA GLY A 163 8.61 -14.95 -13.41
C GLY A 163 7.16 -15.19 -13.86
N LEU A 164 6.76 -16.44 -13.96
CA LEU A 164 5.36 -16.83 -13.85
C LEU A 164 4.93 -16.52 -12.42
N ALA A 165 3.80 -15.82 -12.25
CA ALA A 165 3.27 -15.55 -10.92
C ALA A 165 3.15 -16.86 -10.13
N SER A 166 4.13 -17.12 -9.27
CA SER A 166 4.03 -18.18 -8.29
C SER A 166 2.95 -17.74 -7.32
N ARG A 167 1.75 -18.31 -7.44
CA ARG A 167 0.54 -18.08 -6.63
C ARG A 167 0.48 -16.68 -6.00
N PRO A 168 -0.35 -15.78 -6.53
CA PRO A 168 -0.44 -14.42 -6.01
C PRO A 168 -0.68 -14.42 -4.50
N ALA A 169 -0.11 -13.47 -3.77
CA ALA A 169 -0.28 -13.27 -2.33
C ALA A 169 -1.76 -13.32 -1.87
N ALA A 170 -2.70 -13.10 -2.77
CA ALA A 170 -4.13 -13.33 -2.60
C ALA A 170 -4.46 -14.76 -2.09
N SER A 171 -3.63 -15.75 -2.36
CA SER A 171 -3.84 -17.13 -1.85
C SER A 171 -3.51 -17.28 -0.36
N ARG A 172 -2.79 -16.33 0.23
CA ARG A 172 -2.54 -16.27 1.69
C ARG A 172 -3.61 -15.50 2.45
N ALA A 173 -4.26 -14.52 1.80
CA ALA A 173 -5.27 -13.67 2.42
C ALA A 173 -6.70 -14.17 2.18
N CYS A 174 -6.92 -15.04 1.20
CA CYS A 174 -8.24 -15.52 0.84
C CYS A 174 -8.39 -16.98 1.23
N SER A 175 -9.02 -17.25 2.36
CA SER A 175 -9.49 -18.56 2.80
C SER A 175 -10.42 -19.12 1.72
N SER A 176 -9.96 -20.16 1.05
CA SER A 176 -10.64 -21.24 0.31
C SER A 176 -11.79 -21.00 -0.67
N ASN A 177 -12.39 -19.81 -0.83
CA ASN A 177 -13.60 -19.66 -1.69
C ASN A 177 -13.65 -18.45 -2.63
N ALA A 178 -12.59 -17.65 -2.80
CA ALA A 178 -12.62 -16.52 -3.72
C ALA A 178 -12.46 -16.92 -5.18
N LYS A 179 -13.40 -16.53 -6.02
CA LYS A 179 -13.35 -16.72 -7.47
C LYS A 179 -12.50 -15.61 -8.09
N LEU A 180 -11.33 -15.95 -8.59
CA LEU A 180 -10.42 -15.01 -9.26
C LEU A 180 -10.89 -14.75 -10.70
N ILE A 181 -11.11 -13.49 -11.05
CA ILE A 181 -11.46 -13.06 -12.41
C ILE A 181 -10.24 -12.34 -13.00
N PHE A 182 -9.68 -12.89 -14.07
CA PHE A 182 -8.58 -12.25 -14.78
C PHE A 182 -9.10 -11.18 -15.72
N SER A 183 -8.75 -9.91 -15.49
CA SER A 183 -9.01 -8.81 -16.42
C SER A 183 -7.78 -8.57 -17.29
N ASN A 184 -7.85 -9.01 -18.54
CA ASN A 184 -6.85 -8.72 -19.57
C ASN A 184 -7.33 -7.49 -20.36
N LYS A 185 -7.16 -6.30 -19.78
CA LYS A 185 -7.49 -5.06 -20.50
C LYS A 185 -6.32 -4.68 -21.40
N PRO A 186 -6.47 -4.68 -22.73
CA PRO A 186 -5.40 -4.21 -23.60
C PRO A 186 -5.19 -2.70 -23.35
N SER A 187 -3.94 -2.32 -23.18
CA SER A 187 -3.52 -0.93 -23.08
C SER A 187 -3.94 -0.21 -24.36
N SER A 188 -4.99 0.63 -24.29
CA SER A 188 -5.32 1.57 -25.36
C SER A 188 -4.17 2.58 -25.48
N ARG A 189 -3.39 2.47 -26.55
CA ARG A 189 -2.51 3.53 -27.02
C ARG A 189 -3.42 4.70 -27.39
N GLN A 190 -3.29 5.80 -26.69
CA GLN A 190 -3.70 7.10 -27.21
C GLN A 190 -2.59 7.58 -28.15
N SER A 191 -3.00 7.84 -29.37
CA SER A 191 -2.24 8.46 -30.44
C SER A 191 -1.95 9.91 -30.12
#